data_bc0764cc2bde95cf88e308e4375854fc
#
_entry.id   bc0764cc2bde95cf88e308e4375854fc
#
_cell.length_a   1.000
_cell.length_b   1.000
_cell.length_c   1.000
_cell.angle_alpha   90.00
_cell.angle_beta   90.00
_cell.angle_gamma   90.00
#
_symmetry.space_group_name_H-M   'P 1'
#
loop_
_entity.id
_entity.type
_entity.pdbx_description
1 polymer ?
#
loop_
_entity_poly.entity_id
_entity_poly.type
_entity_poly.pdbx_seq_one_letter_code
_entity_poly.pdbx_strand_id
1 'polypeptide(L)'
;MRIAVVAPSCPLKRDAATRVEELAAAAGVTLVVHPQCFLEDGHFAGPDADRLAALREVMADPGIDAVWFARGGYGSNRIAVAAANDLPAAARAKTYLGYSDGGFLLAALHKAGLRVAHGPMVQDVAREGGEAAVRRALAWLASGDREALEPGLDGPAMAFNLVVLSSLMGTPLEPDFNGAELLIEEVDEELYRIDRFLFHVSSQPGFAAVRQLRLGRCLVRDNDRPFGIELEAVARHWCERAGVRYAGRADIGHDSLNRIVPFPSRNA
;
A
#
# COMPACT_ATOMS: atom_id res chain seq x y z
N MET A 1 2.34 22.87 0.20
CA MET A 1 2.33 21.53 0.79
C MET A 1 3.72 20.93 0.76
N ARG A 2 4.15 20.29 1.85
CA ARG A 2 5.45 19.60 1.96
C ARG A 2 5.22 18.11 2.17
N ILE A 3 5.74 17.28 1.27
CA ILE A 3 5.61 15.80 1.32
C ILE A 3 6.99 15.21 1.61
N ALA A 4 7.11 14.45 2.70
CA ALA A 4 8.32 13.71 2.99
C ALA A 4 8.30 12.33 2.32
N VAL A 5 9.45 11.91 1.80
CA VAL A 5 9.66 10.57 1.24
C VAL A 5 10.61 9.79 2.16
N VAL A 6 10.20 8.60 2.56
CA VAL A 6 11.02 7.63 3.32
C VAL A 6 10.95 6.26 2.69
N ALA A 7 11.99 5.46 2.82
CA ALA A 7 12.09 4.12 2.28
C ALA A 7 12.00 3.04 3.39
N PRO A 8 10.79 2.59 3.75
CA PRO A 8 10.64 1.61 4.82
C PRO A 8 11.08 0.19 4.46
N SER A 9 11.30 -0.06 3.18
CA SER A 9 11.62 -1.38 2.60
C SER A 9 12.97 -1.33 1.84
N CYS A 10 12.92 -1.30 0.52
CA CYS A 10 14.11 -1.26 -0.35
C CYS A 10 14.56 0.18 -0.68
N PRO A 11 15.83 0.39 -1.09
CA PRO A 11 16.35 1.68 -1.50
C PRO A 11 15.62 2.30 -2.69
N LEU A 12 15.50 3.62 -2.68
CA LEU A 12 15.03 4.42 -3.80
C LEU A 12 16.19 4.65 -4.79
N LYS A 13 15.91 4.55 -6.08
CA LYS A 13 16.88 4.96 -7.11
C LYS A 13 16.96 6.48 -7.19
N ARG A 14 18.19 7.01 -7.31
CA ARG A 14 18.42 8.47 -7.35
C ARG A 14 17.78 9.15 -8.55
N ASP A 15 17.80 8.50 -9.71
CA ASP A 15 17.14 8.99 -10.93
C ASP A 15 15.61 9.08 -10.77
N ALA A 16 15.01 8.11 -10.09
CA ALA A 16 13.59 8.15 -9.76
C ALA A 16 13.27 9.31 -8.79
N ALA A 17 14.11 9.53 -7.77
CA ALA A 17 13.94 10.65 -6.85
C ALA A 17 13.97 11.99 -7.59
N THR A 18 15.03 12.25 -8.39
CA THR A 18 15.17 13.49 -9.17
C THR A 18 13.96 13.74 -10.07
N ARG A 19 13.52 12.70 -10.79
CA ARG A 19 12.37 12.83 -11.69
C ARG A 19 11.07 13.15 -10.93
N VAL A 20 10.86 12.59 -9.75
CA VAL A 20 9.65 12.89 -8.93
C VAL A 20 9.77 14.25 -8.28
N GLU A 21 10.95 14.72 -7.89
CA GLU A 21 11.18 16.09 -7.42
C GLU A 21 10.78 17.14 -8.49
N GLU A 22 11.14 16.90 -9.76
CA GLU A 22 10.72 17.75 -10.90
C GLU A 22 9.19 17.76 -11.06
N LEU A 23 8.56 16.58 -11.02
CA LEU A 23 7.11 16.45 -11.13
C LEU A 23 6.38 17.13 -9.98
N ALA A 24 6.90 16.99 -8.75
CA ALA A 24 6.35 17.64 -7.56
C ALA A 24 6.47 19.17 -7.63
N ALA A 25 7.64 19.68 -8.05
CA ALA A 25 7.86 21.11 -8.24
C ALA A 25 6.90 21.69 -9.30
N ALA A 26 6.67 21.00 -10.40
CA ALA A 26 5.71 21.38 -11.43
C ALA A 26 4.25 21.39 -10.91
N ALA A 27 3.95 20.58 -9.89
CA ALA A 27 2.65 20.54 -9.21
C ALA A 27 2.55 21.53 -8.03
N GLY A 28 3.55 22.38 -7.79
CA GLY A 28 3.58 23.32 -6.65
C GLY A 28 3.77 22.63 -5.28
N VAL A 29 4.31 21.41 -5.27
CA VAL A 29 4.56 20.61 -4.06
C VAL A 29 6.06 20.61 -3.76
N THR A 30 6.43 20.83 -2.49
CA THR A 30 7.80 20.63 -2.03
C THR A 30 7.98 19.17 -1.60
N LEU A 31 8.79 18.43 -2.34
CA LEU A 31 9.18 17.07 -1.97
C LEU A 31 10.43 17.12 -1.10
N VAL A 32 10.44 16.39 0.01
CA VAL A 32 11.57 16.25 0.94
C VAL A 32 11.97 14.78 0.97
N VAL A 33 12.95 14.42 0.14
CA VAL A 33 13.46 13.03 0.11
C VAL A 33 14.45 12.84 1.24
N HIS A 34 14.10 12.00 2.21
CA HIS A 34 14.98 11.74 3.36
C HIS A 34 16.25 11.01 2.88
N PRO A 35 17.44 11.37 3.37
CA PRO A 35 18.72 10.73 2.97
C PRO A 35 18.73 9.21 3.15
N GLN A 36 17.99 8.70 4.14
CA GLN A 36 17.84 7.27 4.42
C GLN A 36 17.31 6.50 3.20
N CYS A 37 16.53 7.13 2.30
CA CYS A 37 16.03 6.49 1.08
C CYS A 37 17.13 5.88 0.19
N PHE A 38 18.35 6.33 0.34
CA PHE A 38 19.49 5.93 -0.48
C PHE A 38 20.51 5.07 0.25
N LEU A 39 20.23 4.70 1.51
CA LEU A 39 21.06 3.74 2.24
C LEU A 39 20.87 2.33 1.67
N GLU A 40 21.91 1.52 1.77
CA GLU A 40 21.92 0.13 1.36
C GLU A 40 22.47 -0.74 2.48
N ASP A 41 21.66 -1.72 2.91
CA ASP A 41 22.06 -2.78 3.83
C ASP A 41 21.47 -4.10 3.29
N GLY A 42 22.22 -4.75 2.42
CA GLY A 42 21.75 -5.91 1.67
C GLY A 42 20.50 -5.59 0.86
N HIS A 43 19.36 -6.13 1.28
CA HIS A 43 18.08 -5.93 0.60
C HIS A 43 17.40 -4.59 0.96
N PHE A 44 17.79 -3.99 2.09
CA PHE A 44 17.03 -2.92 2.74
C PHE A 44 17.64 -1.53 2.48
N ALA A 45 16.80 -0.51 2.60
CA ALA A 45 17.21 0.90 2.61
C ALA A 45 17.84 1.29 3.96
N GLY A 46 18.93 0.63 4.31
CA GLY A 46 19.61 0.72 5.60
C GLY A 46 19.05 -0.24 6.67
N PRO A 47 19.71 -0.33 7.83
CA PRO A 47 19.27 -1.12 8.98
C PRO A 47 17.86 -0.78 9.44
N ASP A 48 17.19 -1.73 10.13
CA ASP A 48 15.84 -1.52 10.69
C ASP A 48 15.77 -0.25 11.56
N ALA A 49 16.82 0.01 12.35
CA ALA A 49 16.88 1.18 13.21
C ALA A 49 16.87 2.50 12.42
N ASP A 50 17.61 2.57 11.31
CA ASP A 50 17.72 3.77 10.48
C ASP A 50 16.40 4.03 9.72
N ARG A 51 15.76 2.95 9.20
CA ARG A 51 14.47 3.03 8.52
C ARG A 51 13.37 3.52 9.48
N LEU A 52 13.36 3.00 10.71
CA LEU A 52 12.42 3.41 11.74
C LEU A 52 12.70 4.86 12.22
N ALA A 53 13.97 5.22 12.40
CA ALA A 53 14.36 6.57 12.81
C ALA A 53 13.92 7.62 11.78
N ALA A 54 14.20 7.38 10.48
CA ALA A 54 13.78 8.27 9.41
C ALA A 54 12.26 8.45 9.35
N LEU A 55 11.50 7.36 9.51
CA LEU A 55 10.05 7.43 9.54
C LEU A 55 9.56 8.26 10.74
N ARG A 56 10.12 8.05 11.93
CA ARG A 56 9.77 8.81 13.15
C ARG A 56 10.12 10.29 13.04
N GLU A 57 11.26 10.61 12.42
CA GLU A 57 11.69 11.99 12.18
C GLU A 57 10.65 12.75 11.34
N VAL A 58 10.26 12.21 10.18
CA VAL A 58 9.25 12.85 9.33
C VAL A 58 7.85 12.85 9.96
N MET A 59 7.54 11.87 10.78
CA MET A 59 6.29 11.86 11.57
C MET A 59 6.26 13.00 12.59
N ALA A 60 7.40 13.31 13.22
CA ALA A 60 7.51 14.31 14.25
C ALA A 60 7.58 15.76 13.71
N ASP A 61 8.05 15.96 12.47
CA ASP A 61 8.17 17.29 11.86
C ASP A 61 6.80 17.92 11.58
N PRO A 62 6.36 18.98 12.29
CA PRO A 62 5.07 19.63 12.06
C PRO A 62 5.00 20.35 10.71
N GLY A 63 6.14 20.58 10.05
CA GLY A 63 6.20 21.20 8.72
C GLY A 63 5.95 20.20 7.58
N ILE A 64 5.77 18.91 7.86
CA ILE A 64 5.43 17.89 6.85
C ILE A 64 3.92 17.62 6.88
N ASP A 65 3.28 17.70 5.72
CA ASP A 65 1.85 17.49 5.56
C ASP A 65 1.49 16.03 5.24
N ALA A 66 2.37 15.32 4.52
CA ALA A 66 2.18 13.91 4.16
C ALA A 66 3.50 13.14 4.13
N VAL A 67 3.43 11.83 4.31
CA VAL A 67 4.53 10.89 4.18
C VAL A 67 4.25 9.94 3.02
N TRP A 68 5.13 9.91 2.04
CA TRP A 68 5.01 9.08 0.85
C TRP A 68 6.10 8.03 0.84
N PHE A 69 5.73 6.76 0.78
CA PHE A 69 6.72 5.68 0.77
C PHE A 69 7.46 5.65 -0.57
N ALA A 70 8.77 5.51 -0.47
CA ALA A 70 9.66 5.59 -1.62
C ALA A 70 9.47 4.38 -2.56
N ARG A 71 9.41 3.18 -1.99
CA ARG A 71 9.41 1.92 -2.72
C ARG A 71 8.91 0.78 -1.81
N GLY A 72 8.37 -0.28 -2.43
CA GLY A 72 8.13 -1.58 -1.79
C GLY A 72 9.36 -2.49 -1.84
N GLY A 73 9.13 -3.75 -2.02
CA GLY A 73 10.11 -4.82 -1.97
C GLY A 73 9.88 -5.69 -0.75
N TYR A 74 10.73 -5.58 0.29
CA TYR A 74 10.57 -6.30 1.54
C TYR A 74 11.21 -5.52 2.70
N GLY A 75 10.63 -5.62 3.90
CA GLY A 75 11.23 -5.16 5.15
C GLY A 75 10.39 -4.24 6.00
N SER A 76 9.28 -3.67 5.50
CA SER A 76 8.43 -2.79 6.30
C SER A 76 7.78 -3.52 7.47
N ASN A 77 7.49 -4.83 7.35
CA ASN A 77 6.99 -5.68 8.42
C ASN A 77 7.90 -5.69 9.65
N ARG A 78 9.22 -5.57 9.47
CA ARG A 78 10.22 -5.61 10.55
C ARG A 78 10.13 -4.40 11.48
N ILE A 79 9.67 -3.26 10.95
CA ILE A 79 9.55 -1.99 11.69
C ILE A 79 8.10 -1.60 11.98
N ALA A 80 7.11 -2.27 11.40
CA ALA A 80 5.70 -1.85 11.43
C ALA A 80 5.13 -1.70 12.85
N VAL A 81 5.38 -2.69 13.73
CA VAL A 81 4.91 -2.64 15.12
C VAL A 81 5.54 -1.47 15.86
N ALA A 82 6.87 -1.32 15.75
CA ALA A 82 7.59 -0.24 16.42
C ALA A 82 7.19 1.15 15.87
N ALA A 83 6.89 1.25 14.58
CA ALA A 83 6.47 2.50 13.95
C ALA A 83 5.09 2.99 14.45
N ALA A 84 4.22 2.07 14.86
CA ALA A 84 2.89 2.39 15.36
C ALA A 84 2.84 2.70 16.87
N ASN A 85 3.94 2.44 17.58
CA ASN A 85 4.06 2.74 19.01
C ASN A 85 4.61 4.15 19.22
N ASP A 86 4.19 4.80 20.32
CA ASP A 86 4.71 6.10 20.77
C ASP A 86 4.68 7.17 19.67
N LEU A 87 3.54 7.29 18.97
CA LEU A 87 3.35 8.22 17.86
C LEU A 87 3.51 9.68 18.32
N PRO A 88 4.35 10.49 17.64
CA PRO A 88 4.41 11.92 17.92
C PRO A 88 3.08 12.60 17.56
N ALA A 89 2.73 13.66 18.28
CA ALA A 89 1.45 14.37 18.10
C ALA A 89 1.24 14.83 16.65
N ALA A 90 2.31 15.29 15.97
CA ALA A 90 2.26 15.73 14.57
C ALA A 90 1.93 14.61 13.58
N ALA A 91 2.14 13.32 13.93
CA ALA A 91 1.85 12.21 13.04
C ALA A 91 0.36 12.12 12.64
N ARG A 92 -0.54 12.51 13.55
CA ARG A 92 -2.00 12.43 13.33
C ARG A 92 -2.54 13.42 12.30
N ALA A 93 -1.80 14.50 12.05
CA ALA A 93 -2.16 15.50 11.05
C ALA A 93 -1.81 15.09 9.61
N LYS A 94 -0.96 14.05 9.46
CA LYS A 94 -0.41 13.64 8.16
C LYS A 94 -1.22 12.54 7.50
N THR A 95 -1.05 12.44 6.18
CA THR A 95 -1.52 11.30 5.38
C THR A 95 -0.33 10.46 4.95
N TYR A 96 -0.46 9.14 5.02
CA TYR A 96 0.59 8.18 4.67
C TYR A 96 0.16 7.41 3.42
N LEU A 97 0.99 7.46 2.36
CA LEU A 97 0.69 6.83 1.07
C LEU A 97 1.75 5.81 0.70
N GLY A 98 1.30 4.63 0.27
CA GLY A 98 2.14 3.56 -0.24
C GLY A 98 1.33 2.34 -0.62
N TYR A 99 2.00 1.26 -1.04
CA TYR A 99 1.37 -0.04 -1.33
C TYR A 99 2.41 -1.16 -1.31
N SER A 100 2.09 -2.34 -1.87
CA SER A 100 3.02 -3.47 -1.91
C SER A 100 3.49 -3.82 -0.48
N ASP A 101 4.79 -4.05 -0.25
CA ASP A 101 5.36 -4.27 1.08
C ASP A 101 5.01 -3.17 2.10
N GLY A 102 4.83 -1.91 1.65
CA GLY A 102 4.35 -0.81 2.50
C GLY A 102 3.01 -1.07 3.19
N GLY A 103 2.24 -2.06 2.72
CA GLY A 103 0.98 -2.47 3.31
C GLY A 103 1.08 -2.89 4.78
N PHE A 104 2.21 -3.44 5.23
CA PHE A 104 2.44 -3.74 6.66
C PHE A 104 2.43 -2.47 7.51
N LEU A 105 3.08 -1.41 7.04
CA LEU A 105 3.04 -0.11 7.71
C LEU A 105 1.65 0.54 7.61
N LEU A 106 1.00 0.50 6.45
CA LEU A 106 -0.35 1.03 6.30
C LEU A 106 -1.30 0.37 7.30
N ALA A 107 -1.25 -0.95 7.46
CA ALA A 107 -2.06 -1.68 8.45
C ALA A 107 -1.75 -1.23 9.89
N ALA A 108 -0.46 -1.16 10.26
CA ALA A 108 -0.02 -0.75 11.59
C ALA A 108 -0.44 0.69 11.93
N LEU A 109 -0.18 1.63 11.01
CA LEU A 109 -0.50 3.05 11.20
C LEU A 109 -2.00 3.32 11.19
N HIS A 110 -2.77 2.62 10.33
CA HIS A 110 -4.23 2.66 10.35
C HIS A 110 -4.79 2.17 11.71
N LYS A 111 -4.27 1.05 12.21
CA LYS A 111 -4.65 0.50 13.52
C LYS A 111 -4.36 1.47 14.66
N ALA A 112 -3.30 2.27 14.53
CA ALA A 112 -2.95 3.34 15.46
C ALA A 112 -3.76 4.65 15.26
N GLY A 113 -4.73 4.67 14.34
CA GLY A 113 -5.65 5.78 14.08
C GLY A 113 -5.08 6.87 13.17
N LEU A 114 -4.07 6.57 12.35
CA LEU A 114 -3.54 7.50 11.36
C LEU A 114 -4.28 7.39 10.02
N ARG A 115 -4.23 8.47 9.23
CA ARG A 115 -4.80 8.51 7.87
C ARG A 115 -3.83 7.85 6.90
N VAL A 116 -4.22 6.74 6.32
CA VAL A 116 -3.40 5.99 5.38
C VAL A 116 -4.16 5.72 4.08
N ALA A 117 -3.42 5.50 3.00
CA ALA A 117 -3.99 5.10 1.72
C ALA A 117 -3.05 4.14 0.98
N HIS A 118 -3.65 3.16 0.30
CA HIS A 118 -2.98 2.40 -0.74
C HIS A 118 -2.88 3.27 -1.99
N GLY A 119 -1.72 3.28 -2.65
CA GLY A 119 -1.55 3.99 -3.93
C GLY A 119 -0.09 4.07 -4.37
N PRO A 120 0.17 4.60 -5.58
CA PRO A 120 1.50 4.61 -6.20
C PRO A 120 2.57 5.20 -5.30
N MET A 121 3.78 4.61 -5.37
CA MET A 121 4.97 5.06 -4.67
C MET A 121 5.92 5.85 -5.58
N VAL A 122 6.92 6.51 -4.99
CA VAL A 122 7.88 7.34 -5.72
C VAL A 122 8.63 6.55 -6.82
N GLN A 123 9.09 5.33 -6.51
CA GLN A 123 9.81 4.48 -7.46
C GLN A 123 8.98 4.08 -8.69
N ASP A 124 7.65 4.16 -8.63
CA ASP A 124 6.79 3.80 -9.76
C ASP A 124 6.97 4.70 -10.97
N VAL A 125 7.57 5.89 -10.82
CA VAL A 125 7.96 6.77 -11.93
C VAL A 125 8.86 6.06 -12.97
N ALA A 126 9.61 5.04 -12.55
CA ALA A 126 10.50 4.28 -13.41
C ALA A 126 9.79 3.18 -14.24
N ARG A 127 8.50 2.94 -14.00
CA ARG A 127 7.69 2.01 -14.80
C ARG A 127 7.24 2.64 -16.11
N GLU A 128 6.88 1.84 -17.07
CA GLU A 128 6.19 2.33 -18.28
C GLU A 128 4.91 3.07 -17.88
N GLY A 129 4.74 4.30 -18.36
CA GLY A 129 3.62 5.17 -17.97
C GLY A 129 3.65 5.65 -16.52
N GLY A 130 4.70 5.39 -15.76
CA GLY A 130 4.80 5.63 -14.32
C GLY A 130 4.66 7.09 -13.89
N GLU A 131 5.00 8.05 -14.79
CA GLU A 131 4.72 9.47 -14.50
C GLU A 131 3.24 9.76 -14.26
N ALA A 132 2.35 9.10 -14.98
CA ALA A 132 0.91 9.29 -14.79
C ALA A 132 0.47 8.81 -13.40
N ALA A 133 1.03 7.69 -12.91
CA ALA A 133 0.78 7.20 -11.56
C ALA A 133 1.28 8.17 -10.49
N VAL A 134 2.51 8.68 -10.66
CA VAL A 134 3.13 9.66 -9.75
C VAL A 134 2.35 10.98 -9.74
N ARG A 135 1.95 11.52 -10.90
CA ARG A 135 1.12 12.74 -10.99
C ARG A 135 -0.23 12.54 -10.28
N ARG A 136 -0.84 11.37 -10.41
CA ARG A 136 -2.07 11.00 -9.70
C ARG A 136 -1.87 11.02 -8.19
N ALA A 137 -0.78 10.42 -7.69
CA ALA A 137 -0.44 10.43 -6.27
C ALA A 137 -0.20 11.86 -5.75
N LEU A 138 0.55 12.69 -6.49
CA LEU A 138 0.78 14.09 -6.15
C LEU A 138 -0.51 14.91 -6.12
N ALA A 139 -1.38 14.77 -7.12
CA ALA A 139 -2.66 15.48 -7.18
C ALA A 139 -3.55 15.11 -5.98
N TRP A 140 -3.63 13.81 -5.66
CA TRP A 140 -4.40 13.38 -4.49
C TRP A 140 -3.82 13.88 -3.17
N LEU A 141 -2.52 13.73 -2.96
CA LEU A 141 -1.87 14.20 -1.73
C LEU A 141 -2.01 15.72 -1.57
N ALA A 142 -1.88 16.49 -2.67
CA ALA A 142 -1.89 17.96 -2.63
C ALA A 142 -3.29 18.56 -2.47
N SER A 143 -4.30 17.98 -3.11
CA SER A 143 -5.64 18.59 -3.22
C SER A 143 -6.80 17.66 -2.88
N GLY A 144 -6.53 16.38 -2.61
CA GLY A 144 -7.59 15.40 -2.43
C GLY A 144 -8.31 15.04 -3.73
N ASP A 145 -7.64 15.16 -4.88
CA ASP A 145 -8.22 14.92 -6.20
C ASP A 145 -8.95 13.57 -6.26
N ARG A 146 -10.26 13.63 -6.47
CA ARG A 146 -11.13 12.45 -6.48
C ARG A 146 -10.98 11.60 -7.74
N GLU A 147 -10.46 12.15 -8.83
CA GLU A 147 -10.17 11.39 -10.04
C GLU A 147 -8.99 10.44 -9.86
N ALA A 148 -8.18 10.66 -8.83
CA ALA A 148 -7.10 9.77 -8.45
C ALA A 148 -7.58 8.50 -7.73
N LEU A 149 -8.79 8.52 -7.18
CA LEU A 149 -9.33 7.41 -6.40
C LEU A 149 -9.73 6.22 -7.27
N GLU A 150 -9.76 5.06 -6.65
CA GLU A 150 -10.37 3.86 -7.21
C GLU A 150 -11.84 4.14 -7.54
N PRO A 151 -12.31 3.86 -8.77
CA PRO A 151 -13.71 4.07 -9.13
C PRO A 151 -14.66 3.17 -8.34
N GLY A 152 -15.86 3.69 -8.05
CA GLY A 152 -16.93 2.91 -7.44
C GLY A 152 -16.75 2.61 -5.95
N LEU A 153 -15.87 3.32 -5.26
CA LEU A 153 -15.82 3.27 -3.79
C LEU A 153 -17.06 3.97 -3.23
N ASP A 154 -17.94 3.20 -2.60
CA ASP A 154 -19.23 3.68 -2.04
C ASP A 154 -19.29 3.59 -0.51
N GLY A 155 -18.17 3.33 0.14
CA GLY A 155 -18.07 3.21 1.59
C GLY A 155 -16.64 2.95 2.06
N PRO A 156 -16.48 2.43 3.29
CA PRO A 156 -15.19 2.04 3.82
C PRO A 156 -14.49 1.03 2.90
N ALA A 157 -13.22 1.28 2.58
CA ALA A 157 -12.44 0.40 1.70
C ALA A 157 -11.00 0.27 2.20
N MET A 158 -10.40 -0.89 1.97
CA MET A 158 -8.99 -1.17 2.21
C MET A 158 -8.41 -1.92 1.03
N ALA A 159 -7.16 -1.64 0.67
CA ALA A 159 -6.48 -2.31 -0.42
C ALA A 159 -5.11 -2.84 0.00
N PHE A 160 -4.77 -4.04 -0.44
CA PHE A 160 -3.51 -4.71 -0.12
C PHE A 160 -2.98 -5.53 -1.29
N ASN A 161 -1.66 -5.66 -1.32
CA ASN A 161 -1.04 -6.80 -1.98
C ASN A 161 -1.45 -8.09 -1.24
N LEU A 162 -1.78 -9.15 -1.97
CA LEU A 162 -2.34 -10.38 -1.39
C LEU A 162 -1.36 -11.13 -0.50
N VAL A 163 -0.07 -11.19 -0.88
CA VAL A 163 0.98 -11.80 -0.04
C VAL A 163 1.11 -11.05 1.28
N VAL A 164 1.11 -9.72 1.22
CA VAL A 164 1.18 -8.85 2.41
C VAL A 164 -0.05 -9.06 3.29
N LEU A 165 -1.24 -9.06 2.71
CA LEU A 165 -2.48 -9.32 3.43
C LEU A 165 -2.45 -10.69 4.11
N SER A 166 -2.09 -11.74 3.35
CA SER A 166 -1.98 -13.11 3.89
C SER A 166 -0.99 -13.17 5.07
N SER A 167 0.09 -12.40 5.02
CA SER A 167 1.08 -12.33 6.11
C SER A 167 0.62 -11.49 7.31
N LEU A 168 -0.34 -10.59 7.14
CA LEU A 168 -0.94 -9.80 8.22
C LEU A 168 -2.00 -10.59 9.00
N MET A 169 -2.72 -11.49 8.32
CA MET A 169 -3.82 -12.25 8.91
C MET A 169 -3.32 -13.13 10.06
N GLY A 170 -4.05 -13.13 11.18
CA GLY A 170 -3.68 -13.85 12.41
C GLY A 170 -2.56 -13.19 13.22
N THR A 171 -2.06 -12.02 12.83
CA THR A 171 -1.05 -11.26 13.58
C THR A 171 -1.67 -10.08 14.36
N PRO A 172 -0.94 -9.46 15.31
CA PRO A 172 -1.40 -8.24 15.96
C PRO A 172 -1.65 -7.07 15.00
N LEU A 173 -1.14 -7.13 13.76
CA LEU A 173 -1.32 -6.12 12.72
C LEU A 173 -2.50 -6.41 11.79
N GLU A 174 -3.22 -7.51 12.00
CA GLU A 174 -4.41 -7.83 11.20
C GLU A 174 -5.36 -6.64 11.13
N PRO A 175 -5.76 -6.19 9.91
CA PRO A 175 -6.71 -5.09 9.76
C PRO A 175 -8.10 -5.45 10.31
N ASP A 176 -8.81 -4.45 10.80
CA ASP A 176 -10.23 -4.57 11.13
C ASP A 176 -11.04 -4.23 9.87
N PHE A 177 -11.62 -5.25 9.25
CA PHE A 177 -12.38 -5.10 8.00
C PHE A 177 -13.85 -4.75 8.19
N ASN A 178 -14.31 -4.51 9.40
CA ASN A 178 -15.73 -4.37 9.73
C ASN A 178 -16.51 -3.50 8.73
N GLY A 179 -17.28 -4.15 7.87
CA GLY A 179 -18.08 -3.52 6.82
C GLY A 179 -17.29 -2.91 5.66
N ALA A 180 -15.97 -3.06 5.64
CA ALA A 180 -15.14 -2.51 4.58
C ALA A 180 -15.20 -3.36 3.30
N GLU A 181 -15.07 -2.70 2.16
CA GLU A 181 -14.72 -3.33 0.90
C GLU A 181 -13.22 -3.64 0.90
N LEU A 182 -12.86 -4.87 0.57
CA LEU A 182 -11.47 -5.30 0.45
C LEU A 182 -11.09 -5.39 -1.02
N LEU A 183 -10.03 -4.66 -1.40
CA LEU A 183 -9.43 -4.73 -2.71
C LEU A 183 -8.07 -5.42 -2.59
N ILE A 184 -7.81 -6.39 -3.44
CA ILE A 184 -6.54 -7.13 -3.43
C ILE A 184 -5.91 -7.14 -4.82
N GLU A 185 -4.60 -7.07 -4.88
CA GLU A 185 -3.81 -7.17 -6.10
C GLU A 185 -2.57 -8.05 -5.84
N GLU A 186 -1.90 -8.52 -6.89
CA GLU A 186 -0.69 -9.33 -6.73
C GLU A 186 0.27 -9.16 -7.90
N VAL A 187 1.54 -9.39 -7.65
CA VAL A 187 2.58 -9.29 -8.68
C VAL A 187 3.58 -10.45 -8.56
N ASP A 188 3.89 -11.04 -9.73
CA ASP A 188 4.98 -12.01 -9.89
C ASP A 188 4.78 -13.31 -9.07
N GLU A 189 3.51 -13.75 -8.93
CA GLU A 189 3.14 -14.99 -8.26
C GLU A 189 2.47 -15.99 -9.21
N GLU A 190 2.69 -17.26 -8.98
CA GLU A 190 2.01 -18.35 -9.68
C GLU A 190 0.58 -18.52 -9.18
N LEU A 191 -0.35 -18.91 -10.04
CA LEU A 191 -1.77 -18.95 -9.70
C LEU A 191 -2.09 -19.89 -8.52
N TYR A 192 -1.39 -21.02 -8.39
CA TYR A 192 -1.58 -21.91 -7.24
C TYR A 192 -1.17 -21.27 -5.91
N ARG A 193 -0.22 -20.31 -5.94
CA ARG A 193 0.18 -19.55 -4.74
C ARG A 193 -0.88 -18.50 -4.39
N ILE A 194 -1.42 -17.83 -5.39
CA ILE A 194 -2.56 -16.90 -5.22
C ILE A 194 -3.75 -17.65 -4.62
N ASP A 195 -4.08 -18.83 -5.14
CA ASP A 195 -5.12 -19.71 -4.58
C ASP A 195 -4.87 -20.03 -3.10
N ARG A 196 -3.64 -20.39 -2.75
CA ARG A 196 -3.23 -20.67 -1.37
C ARG A 196 -3.34 -19.46 -0.44
N PHE A 197 -2.95 -18.27 -0.91
CA PHE A 197 -3.09 -17.05 -0.14
C PHE A 197 -4.56 -16.68 0.08
N LEU A 198 -5.40 -16.84 -0.94
CA LEU A 198 -6.84 -16.64 -0.80
C LEU A 198 -7.48 -17.65 0.14
N PHE A 199 -7.07 -18.93 0.09
CA PHE A 199 -7.44 -19.92 1.09
C PHE A 199 -7.10 -19.46 2.51
N HIS A 200 -5.86 -19.01 2.74
CA HIS A 200 -5.43 -18.56 4.07
C HIS A 200 -6.25 -17.35 4.53
N VAL A 201 -6.34 -16.30 3.71
CA VAL A 201 -7.07 -15.06 4.03
C VAL A 201 -8.55 -15.34 4.30
N SER A 202 -9.21 -16.10 3.43
CA SER A 202 -10.64 -16.41 3.56
C SER A 202 -10.98 -17.35 4.72
N SER A 203 -9.98 -18.08 5.23
CA SER A 203 -10.13 -18.96 6.39
C SER A 203 -10.01 -18.23 7.74
N GLN A 204 -9.58 -16.96 7.73
CA GLN A 204 -9.42 -16.19 8.97
C GLN A 204 -10.75 -15.57 9.41
N PRO A 205 -11.04 -15.56 10.73
CA PRO A 205 -12.32 -15.01 11.25
C PRO A 205 -12.57 -13.57 10.83
N GLY A 206 -11.52 -12.72 10.74
CA GLY A 206 -11.63 -11.32 10.36
C GLY A 206 -12.15 -11.13 8.94
N PHE A 207 -11.91 -12.09 8.04
CA PHE A 207 -12.39 -12.00 6.66
C PHE A 207 -13.91 -12.03 6.53
N ALA A 208 -14.62 -12.70 7.44
CA ALA A 208 -16.09 -12.75 7.45
C ALA A 208 -16.72 -11.35 7.69
N ALA A 209 -15.97 -10.39 8.21
CA ALA A 209 -16.42 -9.02 8.41
C ALA A 209 -16.28 -8.14 7.15
N VAL A 210 -15.61 -8.63 6.09
CA VAL A 210 -15.48 -7.95 4.80
C VAL A 210 -16.85 -7.86 4.12
N ARG A 211 -17.26 -6.65 3.73
CA ARG A 211 -18.53 -6.43 3.04
C ARG A 211 -18.55 -7.06 1.64
N GLN A 212 -17.46 -6.88 0.91
CA GLN A 212 -17.25 -7.46 -0.42
C GLN A 212 -15.77 -7.42 -0.78
N LEU A 213 -15.38 -8.28 -1.73
CA LEU A 213 -14.03 -8.32 -2.29
C LEU A 213 -14.05 -7.90 -3.76
N ARG A 214 -13.11 -7.02 -4.14
CA ARG A 214 -12.78 -6.73 -5.54
C ARG A 214 -11.35 -7.15 -5.85
N LEU A 215 -11.17 -7.71 -7.04
CA LEU A 215 -9.89 -8.21 -7.51
C LEU A 215 -9.21 -7.17 -8.42
N GLY A 216 -8.10 -6.62 -7.97
CA GLY A 216 -7.19 -5.78 -8.75
C GLY A 216 -6.49 -6.55 -9.87
N ARG A 217 -5.53 -5.90 -10.50
CA ARG A 217 -4.67 -6.57 -11.48
C ARG A 217 -3.65 -7.43 -10.77
N CYS A 218 -3.58 -8.69 -11.15
CA CYS A 218 -2.57 -9.63 -10.71
C CYS A 218 -1.70 -10.01 -11.92
N LEU A 219 -0.40 -9.77 -11.81
CA LEU A 219 0.57 -10.24 -12.79
C LEU A 219 0.97 -11.67 -12.42
N VAL A 220 0.24 -12.62 -12.99
CA VAL A 220 0.42 -14.05 -12.71
C VAL A 220 1.57 -14.59 -13.56
N ARG A 221 2.49 -15.34 -12.93
CA ARG A 221 3.51 -16.11 -13.63
C ARG A 221 2.93 -17.45 -14.12
N ASP A 222 3.49 -17.95 -15.21
CA ASP A 222 3.14 -19.28 -15.71
C ASP A 222 3.49 -20.34 -14.66
N ASN A 223 2.58 -21.29 -14.48
CA ASN A 223 2.84 -22.47 -13.67
C ASN A 223 3.56 -23.53 -14.51
N ASP A 224 4.35 -24.37 -13.86
CA ASP A 224 4.97 -25.55 -14.51
C ASP A 224 3.93 -26.49 -15.18
N ARG A 225 2.70 -26.46 -14.65
CA ARG A 225 1.53 -27.16 -15.20
C ARG A 225 0.36 -26.20 -15.27
N PRO A 226 -0.51 -26.31 -16.29
CA PRO A 226 -1.73 -25.53 -16.36
C PRO A 226 -2.54 -25.68 -15.07
N PHE A 227 -2.94 -24.57 -14.46
CA PHE A 227 -3.73 -24.58 -13.23
C PHE A 227 -5.17 -25.05 -13.47
N GLY A 228 -5.68 -24.85 -14.68
CA GLY A 228 -6.99 -25.38 -15.12
C GLY A 228 -8.18 -24.51 -14.81
N ILE A 229 -8.02 -23.43 -14.03
CA ILE A 229 -9.07 -22.43 -13.77
C ILE A 229 -8.47 -21.03 -13.81
N GLU A 230 -9.30 -20.05 -14.14
CA GLU A 230 -8.89 -18.64 -14.24
C GLU A 230 -8.84 -17.97 -12.88
N LEU A 231 -7.96 -16.97 -12.74
CA LEU A 231 -7.74 -16.18 -11.50
C LEU A 231 -9.06 -15.67 -10.89
N GLU A 232 -9.96 -15.17 -11.71
CA GLU A 232 -11.24 -14.63 -11.21
C GLU A 232 -12.14 -15.73 -10.63
N ALA A 233 -12.11 -16.93 -11.20
CA ALA A 233 -12.82 -18.09 -10.68
C ALA A 233 -12.26 -18.55 -9.33
N VAL A 234 -10.93 -18.46 -9.13
CA VAL A 234 -10.29 -18.70 -7.84
C VAL A 234 -10.80 -17.71 -6.78
N ALA A 235 -10.82 -16.41 -7.11
CA ALA A 235 -11.30 -15.40 -6.17
C ALA A 235 -12.79 -15.60 -5.80
N ARG A 236 -13.63 -15.90 -6.79
CA ARG A 236 -15.07 -16.22 -6.56
C ARG A 236 -15.24 -17.43 -5.65
N HIS A 237 -14.50 -18.49 -5.90
CA HIS A 237 -14.57 -19.72 -5.10
C HIS A 237 -14.32 -19.44 -3.61
N TRP A 238 -13.25 -18.70 -3.27
CA TRP A 238 -12.94 -18.41 -1.88
C TRP A 238 -13.89 -17.42 -1.24
N CYS A 239 -14.40 -16.44 -1.99
CA CYS A 239 -15.45 -15.54 -1.53
C CYS A 239 -16.74 -16.30 -1.18
N GLU A 240 -17.20 -17.18 -2.06
CA GLU A 240 -18.40 -18.02 -1.85
C GLU A 240 -18.26 -18.90 -0.61
N ARG A 241 -17.11 -19.56 -0.44
CA ARG A 241 -16.85 -20.38 0.75
C ARG A 241 -16.85 -19.62 2.06
N ALA A 242 -16.40 -18.36 2.03
CA ALA A 242 -16.37 -17.49 3.22
C ALA A 242 -17.67 -16.71 3.44
N GLY A 243 -18.64 -16.81 2.53
CA GLY A 243 -19.88 -16.03 2.59
C GLY A 243 -19.68 -14.54 2.31
N VAL A 244 -18.58 -14.15 1.66
CA VAL A 244 -18.25 -12.77 1.26
C VAL A 244 -18.63 -12.57 -0.21
N ARG A 245 -19.22 -11.41 -0.52
CA ARG A 245 -19.59 -11.08 -1.90
C ARG A 245 -18.33 -10.82 -2.74
N TYR A 246 -18.19 -11.49 -3.89
CA TYR A 246 -17.26 -11.06 -4.93
C TYR A 246 -17.91 -9.96 -5.77
N ALA A 247 -17.29 -8.76 -5.83
CA ALA A 247 -17.87 -7.57 -6.46
C ALA A 247 -17.16 -7.15 -7.77
N GLY A 248 -16.38 -8.05 -8.37
CA GLY A 248 -15.74 -7.83 -9.67
C GLY A 248 -14.33 -7.28 -9.58
N ARG A 249 -13.94 -6.48 -10.59
CA ARG A 249 -12.57 -5.98 -10.77
C ARG A 249 -12.36 -4.61 -10.12
N ALA A 250 -11.09 -4.30 -9.82
CA ALA A 250 -10.63 -3.01 -9.30
C ALA A 250 -9.43 -2.50 -10.12
N ASP A 251 -9.23 -1.18 -10.13
CA ASP A 251 -8.13 -0.51 -10.83
C ASP A 251 -6.90 -0.29 -9.95
N ILE A 252 -6.60 -1.27 -9.11
CA ILE A 252 -5.35 -1.31 -8.33
C ILE A 252 -4.42 -2.39 -8.89
N GLY A 253 -3.10 -2.24 -8.70
CA GLY A 253 -2.10 -3.20 -9.18
C GLY A 253 -0.69 -2.61 -9.22
N HIS A 254 0.29 -3.43 -9.61
CA HIS A 254 1.70 -3.04 -9.73
C HIS A 254 2.03 -2.41 -11.11
N ASP A 255 1.19 -1.52 -11.59
CA ASP A 255 1.34 -0.83 -12.88
C ASP A 255 1.00 0.66 -12.81
N SER A 256 1.12 1.36 -13.93
CA SER A 256 0.86 2.81 -14.02
C SER A 256 -0.62 3.20 -13.88
N LEU A 257 -1.54 2.24 -13.91
CA LEU A 257 -2.97 2.47 -13.72
C LEU A 257 -3.40 2.35 -12.25
N ASN A 258 -2.48 2.01 -11.34
CA ASN A 258 -2.78 1.86 -9.91
C ASN A 258 -3.51 3.09 -9.36
N ARG A 259 -4.70 2.89 -8.81
CA ARG A 259 -5.55 3.93 -8.20
C ARG A 259 -5.32 4.00 -6.70
N ILE A 260 -5.82 5.08 -6.10
CA ILE A 260 -5.69 5.32 -4.67
C ILE A 260 -6.94 4.83 -3.93
N VAL A 261 -6.70 4.08 -2.86
CA VAL A 261 -7.75 3.61 -1.94
C VAL A 261 -7.43 4.13 -0.53
N PRO A 262 -8.08 5.21 -0.09
CA PRO A 262 -7.98 5.67 1.29
C PRO A 262 -8.62 4.66 2.23
N PHE A 263 -7.95 4.34 3.34
CA PHE A 263 -8.54 3.48 4.37
C PHE A 263 -9.55 4.27 5.21
N PRO A 264 -10.55 3.59 5.80
CA PRO A 264 -11.58 4.26 6.57
C PRO A 264 -11.00 4.98 7.78
N SER A 265 -11.53 6.16 8.11
CA SER A 265 -11.15 6.83 9.36
C SER A 265 -11.67 6.04 10.55
N ARG A 266 -10.81 5.71 11.53
CA ARG A 266 -11.23 5.01 12.76
C ARG A 266 -11.94 5.91 13.77
N ASN A 267 -12.04 7.22 13.49
CA ASN A 267 -12.66 8.22 14.37
C ASN A 267 -13.96 8.80 13.78
N ALA A 268 -14.56 8.13 12.80
CA ALA A 268 -15.85 8.49 12.23
C ALA A 268 -16.99 7.67 12.83
#